data_0e27a405bdb8e33a7861f5a3094c1ffd
#
_entry.id   0e27a405bdb8e33a7861f5a3094c1ffd
#
_cell.length_a   1.000
_cell.length_b   1.000
_cell.length_c   1.000
_cell.angle_alpha   90.00
_cell.angle_beta   90.00
_cell.angle_gamma   90.00
#
_symmetry.space_group_name_H-M   'P 1'
#
loop_
_entity.id
_entity.type
_entity.pdbx_description
1 polymer ?
#
loop_
_entity_poly.entity_id
_entity_poly.type
_entity_poly.pdbx_seq_one_letter_code
_entity_poly.pdbx_strand_id
1 'polypeptide(L)'
;GDHRDLHSFPTRRSSDLQNALIALLAQIGSYVPASRARLGIVDRLFSRVGAADDLARGRSTFMVEMVETAVILNQAGERSLVILDEIGRGTATFDGLSIAWAAIEHLHESNRCRTLFATHYHELTALSARLPRMFNATVRVKEWQGDVVFLHEVLPGSADRSYGIQVAKLAGLPPAVITRAKSVLAKLEAQDRGQTARALADDLPLFAVPSRAAAEDKPPSDADLLVEAVKALHPDEMSPREALDALYALRAKLPKG
;
A
#
# COMPACT_ATOMS: atom_id res chain seq x y z
N GLY A 1 35.54 25.72 -2.54
CA GLY A 1 34.73 24.59 -2.32
C GLY A 1 33.32 24.91 -2.77
N ASP A 2 32.96 24.38 -3.94
CA ASP A 2 31.67 24.60 -4.60
C ASP A 2 30.59 23.78 -3.84
N HIS A 3 29.88 24.42 -2.95
CA HIS A 3 28.67 23.87 -2.36
C HIS A 3 27.57 23.92 -3.41
N ARG A 4 27.55 22.95 -4.33
CA ARG A 4 26.40 22.71 -5.18
C ARG A 4 25.23 22.32 -4.27
N ASP A 5 24.20 23.13 -4.35
CA ASP A 5 22.93 22.94 -3.66
C ASP A 5 22.40 21.50 -3.84
N LEU A 6 22.67 20.62 -2.88
CA LEU A 6 22.08 19.29 -2.78
C LEU A 6 20.59 19.34 -2.37
N HIS A 7 19.98 20.53 -2.39
CA HIS A 7 18.66 20.78 -1.84
C HIS A 7 17.49 20.62 -2.80
N SER A 8 17.70 20.09 -4.00
CA SER A 8 16.57 19.86 -4.91
C SER A 8 16.53 18.47 -5.49
N PHE A 9 16.48 17.45 -4.62
CA PHE A 9 15.74 16.28 -5.05
C PHE A 9 14.26 16.67 -5.03
N PRO A 10 13.61 16.83 -6.20
CA PRO A 10 12.19 17.02 -6.23
C PRO A 10 11.58 15.73 -5.75
N THR A 11 11.23 15.74 -4.52
CA THR A 11 10.49 14.69 -3.88
C THR A 11 9.11 14.63 -4.55
N ARG A 12 8.48 13.47 -4.60
CA ARG A 12 7.06 13.30 -4.97
C ARG A 12 6.21 14.38 -4.29
N ARG A 13 6.54 14.76 -3.05
CA ARG A 13 5.94 15.87 -2.30
C ARG A 13 5.86 17.19 -3.06
N SER A 14 6.89 17.55 -3.82
CA SER A 14 6.84 18.81 -4.57
C SER A 14 5.84 18.77 -5.72
N SER A 15 5.68 17.62 -6.41
CA SER A 15 4.68 17.48 -7.46
C SER A 15 3.26 17.42 -6.89
N ASP A 16 3.06 16.79 -5.74
CA ASP A 16 1.76 16.68 -5.10
C ASP A 16 1.27 18.04 -4.60
N LEU A 17 2.14 18.79 -3.91
CA LEU A 17 1.86 20.17 -3.50
C LEU A 17 1.65 21.10 -4.69
N GLN A 18 2.40 20.92 -5.79
CA GLN A 18 2.22 21.68 -7.02
C GLN A 18 0.82 21.45 -7.62
N ASN A 19 0.32 20.22 -7.64
CA ASN A 19 -1.03 19.92 -8.11
C ASN A 19 -2.10 20.56 -7.21
N ALA A 20 -1.91 20.55 -5.88
CA ALA A 20 -2.78 21.26 -4.95
C ALA A 20 -2.84 22.76 -5.22
N LEU A 21 -1.68 23.38 -5.40
CA LEU A 21 -1.56 24.81 -5.70
C LEU A 21 -2.17 25.16 -7.05
N ILE A 22 -1.95 24.36 -8.10
CA ILE A 22 -2.55 24.56 -9.42
C ILE A 22 -4.08 24.53 -9.32
N ALA A 23 -4.63 23.54 -8.60
CA ALA A 23 -6.07 23.44 -8.39
C ALA A 23 -6.62 24.67 -7.65
N LEU A 24 -5.95 25.10 -6.58
CA LEU A 24 -6.33 26.28 -5.82
C LEU A 24 -6.28 27.57 -6.67
N LEU A 25 -5.17 27.80 -7.38
CA LEU A 25 -5.00 28.97 -8.25
C LEU A 25 -6.07 29.00 -9.34
N ALA A 26 -6.37 27.86 -9.95
CA ALA A 26 -7.42 27.79 -10.97
C ALA A 26 -8.82 28.09 -10.40
N GLN A 27 -9.13 27.64 -9.18
CA GLN A 27 -10.43 27.91 -8.53
C GLN A 27 -10.63 29.38 -8.19
N ILE A 28 -9.57 30.14 -7.90
CA ILE A 28 -9.64 31.58 -7.65
C ILE A 28 -9.49 32.44 -8.93
N GLY A 29 -9.42 31.79 -10.11
CA GLY A 29 -9.30 32.48 -11.40
C GLY A 29 -7.89 33.02 -11.72
N SER A 30 -6.86 32.53 -11.04
CA SER A 30 -5.47 32.91 -11.31
C SER A 30 -4.88 32.10 -12.48
N TYR A 31 -3.75 32.58 -13.00
CA TYR A 31 -2.95 31.82 -13.98
C TYR A 31 -2.33 30.59 -13.33
N VAL A 32 -2.23 29.53 -14.12
CA VAL A 32 -1.57 28.28 -13.73
C VAL A 32 -0.42 27.95 -14.68
N PRO A 33 0.63 27.25 -14.25
CA PRO A 33 1.79 26.92 -15.07
C PRO A 33 1.49 25.79 -16.07
N ALA A 34 0.58 26.05 -17.00
CA ALA A 34 0.17 25.09 -18.04
C ALA A 34 -0.21 25.84 -19.33
N SER A 35 0.11 25.23 -20.48
CA SER A 35 -0.34 25.74 -21.79
C SER A 35 -1.84 25.59 -21.98
N ARG A 36 -2.46 24.64 -21.32
CA ARG A 36 -3.90 24.40 -21.26
C ARG A 36 -4.26 23.70 -19.96
N ALA A 37 -5.27 24.20 -19.26
CA ALA A 37 -5.82 23.56 -18.09
C ALA A 37 -7.35 23.52 -18.18
N ARG A 38 -7.94 22.36 -17.85
CA ARG A 38 -9.39 22.19 -17.70
C ARG A 38 -9.63 21.48 -16.39
N LEU A 39 -10.09 22.18 -15.39
CA LEU A 39 -10.35 21.67 -14.06
C LEU A 39 -11.86 21.75 -13.77
N GLY A 40 -12.42 20.70 -13.17
CA GLY A 40 -13.77 20.75 -12.63
C GLY A 40 -13.78 21.60 -11.34
N ILE A 41 -14.97 21.97 -10.91
CA ILE A 41 -15.16 22.65 -9.63
C ILE A 41 -14.76 21.69 -8.50
N VAL A 42 -13.84 22.15 -7.65
CA VAL A 42 -13.40 21.46 -6.43
C VAL A 42 -14.06 22.13 -5.24
N ASP A 43 -14.90 21.41 -4.52
CA ASP A 43 -15.59 21.93 -3.33
C ASP A 43 -14.70 21.95 -2.09
N ARG A 44 -13.80 20.98 -1.97
CA ARG A 44 -12.82 20.88 -0.89
C ARG A 44 -11.51 20.32 -1.41
N LEU A 45 -10.41 20.87 -0.92
CA LEU A 45 -9.07 20.35 -1.16
C LEU A 45 -8.53 19.84 0.17
N PHE A 46 -8.20 18.55 0.20
CA PHE A 46 -7.54 17.92 1.31
C PHE A 46 -6.12 17.53 0.90
N SER A 47 -5.16 17.85 1.75
CA SER A 47 -3.77 17.51 1.51
C SER A 47 -3.14 16.98 2.79
N ARG A 48 -2.60 15.77 2.72
CA ARG A 48 -1.78 15.16 3.74
C ARG A 48 -0.43 14.85 3.12
N VAL A 49 0.50 15.80 3.23
CA VAL A 49 1.84 15.74 2.65
C VAL A 49 2.87 16.02 3.74
N GLY A 50 3.70 15.01 4.04
CA GLY A 50 4.76 15.11 5.04
C GLY A 50 4.29 14.92 6.49
N ALA A 51 5.19 14.44 7.33
CA ALA A 51 5.01 14.41 8.78
C ALA A 51 5.50 15.74 9.35
N ALA A 52 4.60 16.55 9.89
CA ALA A 52 4.99 17.54 10.87
C ALA A 52 5.05 16.82 12.23
N ASP A 53 6.26 16.70 12.79
CA ASP A 53 6.42 16.20 14.15
C ASP A 53 5.77 17.21 15.11
N ASP A 54 4.59 16.90 15.60
CA ASP A 54 3.97 17.67 16.69
C ASP A 54 4.50 17.15 18.05
N LEU A 55 5.83 17.18 18.18
CA LEU A 55 6.53 16.79 19.41
C LEU A 55 6.06 17.61 20.62
N ALA A 56 5.54 18.82 20.39
CA ALA A 56 5.06 19.70 21.45
C ALA A 56 3.80 19.16 22.16
N ARG A 57 3.04 18.28 21.54
CA ARG A 57 1.81 17.69 22.11
C ARG A 57 1.97 16.22 22.51
N GLY A 58 3.17 15.65 22.41
CA GLY A 58 3.43 14.25 22.81
C GLY A 58 2.65 13.19 22.00
N ARG A 59 2.14 13.56 20.82
CA ARG A 59 1.44 12.61 19.94
C ARG A 59 2.43 11.92 19.03
N SER A 60 2.28 10.61 18.86
CA SER A 60 2.99 9.86 17.83
C SER A 60 2.68 10.44 16.46
N THR A 61 3.69 10.60 15.60
CA THR A 61 3.54 11.02 14.19
C THR A 61 2.51 10.18 13.45
N PHE A 62 2.48 8.87 13.73
CA PHE A 62 1.49 7.96 13.18
C PHE A 62 0.06 8.27 13.65
N MET A 63 -0.14 8.63 14.93
CA MET A 63 -1.47 9.00 15.42
C MET A 63 -1.98 10.29 14.76
N VAL A 64 -1.11 11.28 14.56
CA VAL A 64 -1.46 12.51 13.84
C VAL A 64 -1.87 12.19 12.41
N GLU A 65 -1.08 11.36 11.73
CA GLU A 65 -1.38 10.87 10.38
C GLU A 65 -2.74 10.19 10.30
N MET A 66 -3.06 9.31 11.24
CA MET A 66 -4.35 8.60 11.27
C MET A 66 -5.53 9.54 11.52
N VAL A 67 -5.38 10.53 12.41
CA VAL A 67 -6.43 11.53 12.67
C VAL A 67 -6.70 12.37 11.41
N GLU A 68 -5.65 12.84 10.73
CA GLU A 68 -5.79 13.61 9.48
C GLU A 68 -6.43 12.77 8.37
N THR A 69 -5.97 11.53 8.21
CA THR A 69 -6.54 10.56 7.25
C THR A 69 -8.01 10.28 7.56
N ALA A 70 -8.37 10.10 8.84
CA ALA A 70 -9.75 9.90 9.24
C ALA A 70 -10.64 11.10 8.90
N VAL A 71 -10.16 12.32 9.10
CA VAL A 71 -10.90 13.54 8.70
C VAL A 71 -11.15 13.54 7.20
N ILE A 72 -10.13 13.22 6.40
CA ILE A 72 -10.24 13.17 4.93
C ILE A 72 -11.26 12.11 4.50
N LEU A 73 -11.11 10.88 4.96
CA LEU A 73 -12.00 9.78 4.57
C LEU A 73 -13.46 10.00 4.97
N ASN A 74 -13.71 10.69 6.11
CA ASN A 74 -15.06 11.00 6.56
C ASN A 74 -15.69 12.22 5.88
N GLN A 75 -14.89 13.15 5.34
CA GLN A 75 -15.41 14.43 4.84
C GLN A 75 -15.27 14.64 3.34
N ALA A 76 -14.41 13.87 2.66
CA ALA A 76 -14.24 13.99 1.23
C ALA A 76 -15.48 13.49 0.48
N GLY A 77 -15.94 14.24 -0.53
CA GLY A 77 -17.05 13.89 -1.39
C GLY A 77 -16.64 13.85 -2.87
N GLU A 78 -17.57 13.55 -3.75
CA GLU A 78 -17.30 13.31 -5.20
C GLU A 78 -16.60 14.49 -5.91
N ARG A 79 -16.75 15.72 -5.42
CA ARG A 79 -16.11 16.90 -5.98
C ARG A 79 -14.88 17.36 -5.23
N SER A 80 -14.46 16.61 -4.22
CA SER A 80 -13.24 16.93 -3.48
C SER A 80 -12.00 16.50 -4.27
N LEU A 81 -10.90 17.23 -4.06
CA LEU A 81 -9.55 16.81 -4.46
C LEU A 81 -8.78 16.39 -3.21
N VAL A 82 -8.31 15.16 -3.20
CA VAL A 82 -7.56 14.58 -2.09
C VAL A 82 -6.13 14.29 -2.53
N ILE A 83 -5.16 14.70 -1.72
CA ILE A 83 -3.74 14.43 -1.96
C ILE A 83 -3.18 13.78 -0.70
N LEU A 84 -2.77 12.52 -0.83
CA LEU A 84 -2.21 11.70 0.24
C LEU A 84 -0.81 11.24 -0.13
N ASP A 85 0.15 11.47 0.76
CA ASP A 85 1.54 11.10 0.57
C ASP A 85 2.00 10.15 1.69
N GLU A 86 2.42 8.95 1.28
CA GLU A 86 3.05 7.91 2.13
C GLU A 86 2.22 7.51 3.36
N ILE A 87 0.91 7.31 3.20
CA ILE A 87 0.05 6.83 4.29
C ILE A 87 0.50 5.45 4.78
N GLY A 88 0.57 5.28 6.11
CA GLY A 88 0.96 4.04 6.77
C GLY A 88 2.47 3.89 7.01
N ARG A 89 3.27 4.95 6.77
CA ARG A 89 4.74 4.89 6.97
C ARG A 89 5.17 4.80 8.44
N GLY A 90 4.34 5.30 9.36
CA GLY A 90 4.68 5.41 10.79
C GLY A 90 4.44 4.15 11.64
N THR A 91 4.16 3.00 11.02
CA THR A 91 3.86 1.73 11.71
C THR A 91 4.59 0.55 11.05
N ALA A 92 4.32 -0.68 11.50
CA ALA A 92 4.85 -1.89 10.89
C ALA A 92 4.40 -2.00 9.42
N THR A 93 5.25 -2.57 8.56
CA THR A 93 5.05 -2.57 7.10
C THR A 93 3.69 -3.12 6.67
N PHE A 94 3.29 -4.28 7.22
CA PHE A 94 2.01 -4.90 6.87
C PHE A 94 0.80 -4.13 7.39
N ASP A 95 0.88 -3.53 8.58
CA ASP A 95 -0.18 -2.68 9.12
C ASP A 95 -0.35 -1.44 8.24
N GLY A 96 0.76 -0.77 7.90
CA GLY A 96 0.76 0.40 7.03
C GLY A 96 0.21 0.10 5.63
N LEU A 97 0.63 -1.01 5.02
CA LEU A 97 0.12 -1.47 3.74
C LEU A 97 -1.38 -1.75 3.79
N SER A 98 -1.87 -2.44 4.84
CA SER A 98 -3.28 -2.77 5.00
C SER A 98 -4.15 -1.52 5.15
N ILE A 99 -3.69 -0.52 5.91
CA ILE A 99 -4.38 0.75 6.08
C ILE A 99 -4.41 1.53 4.75
N ALA A 100 -3.26 1.62 4.06
CA ALA A 100 -3.16 2.30 2.77
C ALA A 100 -4.07 1.65 1.71
N TRP A 101 -4.11 0.33 1.67
CA TRP A 101 -5.00 -0.46 0.79
C TRP A 101 -6.47 -0.11 1.04
N ALA A 102 -6.92 -0.25 2.28
CA ALA A 102 -8.31 0.04 2.67
C ALA A 102 -8.69 1.52 2.42
N ALA A 103 -7.75 2.46 2.64
CA ALA A 103 -7.96 3.87 2.35
C ALA A 103 -8.17 4.12 0.85
N ILE A 104 -7.39 3.49 -0.04
CA ILE A 104 -7.57 3.61 -1.49
C ILE A 104 -8.94 3.06 -1.92
N GLU A 105 -9.32 1.88 -1.43
CA GLU A 105 -10.63 1.29 -1.73
C GLU A 105 -11.76 2.20 -1.25
N HIS A 106 -11.67 2.76 -0.05
CA HIS A 106 -12.68 3.68 0.48
C HIS A 106 -12.78 4.98 -0.33
N LEU A 107 -11.67 5.57 -0.72
CA LEU A 107 -11.63 6.76 -1.59
C LEU A 107 -12.26 6.48 -2.95
N HIS A 108 -12.02 5.29 -3.51
CA HIS A 108 -12.55 4.89 -4.80
C HIS A 108 -14.05 4.57 -4.76
N GLU A 109 -14.51 3.77 -3.78
CA GLU A 109 -15.88 3.24 -3.75
C GLU A 109 -16.85 4.15 -3.01
N SER A 110 -16.44 4.70 -1.86
CA SER A 110 -17.30 5.48 -0.97
C SER A 110 -17.23 6.97 -1.25
N ASN A 111 -16.04 7.58 -1.14
CA ASN A 111 -15.88 9.02 -1.37
C ASN A 111 -16.02 9.40 -2.84
N ARG A 112 -15.57 8.55 -3.75
CA ARG A 112 -15.61 8.71 -5.21
C ARG A 112 -14.97 10.02 -5.69
N CYS A 113 -14.06 10.55 -4.89
CA CYS A 113 -13.36 11.79 -5.13
C CYS A 113 -12.17 11.63 -6.08
N ARG A 114 -11.62 12.74 -6.55
CA ARG A 114 -10.35 12.74 -7.27
C ARG A 114 -9.21 12.67 -6.27
N THR A 115 -8.34 11.67 -6.43
CA THR A 115 -7.26 11.44 -5.48
C THR A 115 -5.92 11.28 -6.18
N LEU A 116 -4.90 11.95 -5.65
CA LEU A 116 -3.49 11.65 -5.87
C LEU A 116 -2.99 10.90 -4.64
N PHE A 117 -2.57 9.66 -4.81
CA PHE A 117 -2.08 8.82 -3.73
C PHE A 117 -0.63 8.42 -4.02
N ALA A 118 0.31 9.11 -3.39
CA ALA A 118 1.71 8.78 -3.48
C ALA A 118 2.08 7.71 -2.44
N THR A 119 2.79 6.67 -2.87
CA THR A 119 3.17 5.56 -2.00
C THR A 119 4.48 4.93 -2.43
N HIS A 120 5.13 4.25 -1.50
CA HIS A 120 6.27 3.38 -1.72
C HIS A 120 5.89 1.89 -1.70
N TYR A 121 4.62 1.56 -1.41
CA TYR A 121 4.12 0.19 -1.43
C TYR A 121 3.83 -0.25 -2.86
N HIS A 122 4.68 -1.10 -3.41
CA HIS A 122 4.51 -1.64 -4.78
C HIS A 122 3.27 -2.51 -4.92
N GLU A 123 2.87 -3.17 -3.86
CA GLU A 123 1.70 -4.07 -3.79
C GLU A 123 0.40 -3.35 -4.15
N LEU A 124 0.30 -2.06 -3.80
CA LEU A 124 -0.87 -1.23 -4.11
C LEU A 124 -1.08 -1.01 -5.62
N THR A 125 -0.06 -1.21 -6.44
CA THR A 125 -0.18 -1.10 -7.89
C THR A 125 -1.14 -2.14 -8.49
N ALA A 126 -1.29 -3.28 -7.83
CA ALA A 126 -2.22 -4.34 -8.23
C ALA A 126 -3.70 -3.91 -8.15
N LEU A 127 -4.03 -2.93 -7.31
CA LEU A 127 -5.39 -2.41 -7.19
C LEU A 127 -5.93 -1.82 -8.49
N SER A 128 -5.09 -1.31 -9.37
CA SER A 128 -5.51 -0.77 -10.67
C SER A 128 -6.19 -1.80 -11.58
N ALA A 129 -5.92 -3.09 -11.39
CA ALA A 129 -6.60 -4.16 -12.11
C ALA A 129 -8.04 -4.42 -11.59
N ARG A 130 -8.35 -3.98 -10.37
CA ARG A 130 -9.63 -4.22 -9.68
C ARG A 130 -10.48 -2.96 -9.59
N LEU A 131 -9.86 -1.79 -9.52
CA LEU A 131 -10.52 -0.50 -9.36
C LEU A 131 -10.54 0.26 -10.70
N PRO A 132 -11.64 0.25 -11.45
CA PRO A 132 -11.68 0.69 -12.86
C PRO A 132 -11.40 2.19 -13.05
N ARG A 133 -11.46 3.01 -11.99
CA ARG A 133 -11.17 4.45 -12.03
C ARG A 133 -9.79 4.78 -11.45
N MET A 134 -8.99 3.76 -11.15
CA MET A 134 -7.63 3.91 -10.67
C MET A 134 -6.64 3.61 -11.79
N PHE A 135 -5.57 4.38 -11.87
CA PHE A 135 -4.43 4.11 -12.74
C PHE A 135 -3.12 4.37 -12.00
N ASN A 136 -2.12 3.62 -12.37
CA ASN A 136 -0.77 3.80 -11.82
C ASN A 136 -0.02 4.85 -12.62
N ALA A 137 0.77 5.66 -11.93
CA ALA A 137 1.67 6.63 -12.50
C ALA A 137 3.02 6.58 -11.79
N THR A 138 4.09 6.85 -12.51
CA THR A 138 5.46 6.88 -11.98
C THR A 138 6.22 8.10 -12.48
N VAL A 139 7.26 8.49 -11.74
CA VAL A 139 8.17 9.54 -12.17
C VAL A 139 9.22 8.94 -13.10
N ARG A 140 9.44 9.59 -14.27
CA ARG A 140 10.47 9.16 -15.22
C ARG A 140 11.85 9.28 -14.60
N VAL A 141 12.58 8.19 -14.67
CA VAL A 141 13.95 8.11 -14.21
C VAL A 141 14.86 7.78 -15.39
N LYS A 142 16.01 8.43 -15.48
CA LYS A 142 17.04 8.13 -16.46
C LYS A 142 18.29 7.65 -15.75
N GLU A 143 18.79 6.50 -16.14
CA GLU A 143 20.12 6.04 -15.71
C GLU A 143 21.19 6.61 -16.65
N TRP A 144 22.19 7.24 -16.07
CA TRP A 144 23.33 7.80 -16.79
C TRP A 144 24.62 7.48 -16.07
N GLN A 145 25.51 6.73 -16.70
CA GLN A 145 26.83 6.35 -16.15
C GLN A 145 26.77 5.67 -14.76
N GLY A 146 25.68 4.92 -14.49
CA GLY A 146 25.47 4.25 -13.20
C GLY A 146 24.91 5.14 -12.10
N ASP A 147 24.55 6.38 -12.44
CA ASP A 147 23.81 7.31 -11.58
C ASP A 147 22.36 7.48 -12.07
N VAL A 148 21.50 7.92 -11.18
CA VAL A 148 20.06 8.05 -11.43
C VAL A 148 19.69 9.52 -11.47
N VAL A 149 19.02 9.94 -12.56
CA VAL A 149 18.51 11.29 -12.75
C VAL A 149 16.98 11.24 -12.82
N PHE A 150 16.31 11.95 -11.93
CA PHE A 150 14.85 12.12 -11.95
C PHE A 150 14.48 13.26 -12.89
N LEU A 151 13.65 12.97 -13.90
CA LEU A 151 13.34 13.93 -14.96
C LEU A 151 12.12 14.79 -14.70
N HIS A 152 11.50 14.70 -13.51
CA HIS A 152 10.29 15.48 -13.13
C HIS A 152 9.10 15.29 -14.07
N GLU A 153 9.05 14.20 -14.79
CA GLU A 153 8.00 13.86 -15.73
C GLU A 153 7.22 12.67 -15.18
N VAL A 154 5.90 12.81 -15.09
CA VAL A 154 5.00 11.74 -14.65
C VAL A 154 4.52 10.97 -15.87
N LEU A 155 4.68 9.66 -15.84
CA LEU A 155 4.27 8.73 -16.88
C LEU A 155 3.24 7.73 -16.37
N PRO A 156 2.33 7.24 -17.22
CA PRO A 156 1.50 6.08 -16.89
C PRO A 156 2.35 4.84 -16.62
N GLY A 157 1.91 4.02 -15.66
CA GLY A 157 2.55 2.77 -15.28
C GLY A 157 3.12 2.78 -13.87
N SER A 158 3.65 1.64 -13.43
CA SER A 158 4.35 1.48 -12.16
C SER A 158 5.86 1.54 -12.36
N ALA A 159 6.61 1.87 -11.31
CA ALA A 159 8.06 1.77 -11.33
C ALA A 159 8.47 0.28 -11.31
N ASP A 160 9.39 -0.11 -12.19
CA ASP A 160 9.86 -1.49 -12.26
C ASP A 160 10.72 -1.89 -11.07
N ARG A 161 11.33 -0.93 -10.38
CA ARG A 161 12.20 -1.13 -9.21
C ARG A 161 12.34 0.14 -8.37
N SER A 162 12.78 -0.04 -7.11
CA SER A 162 13.14 1.07 -6.24
C SER A 162 14.56 1.57 -6.55
N TYR A 163 14.79 2.87 -6.39
CA TYR A 163 16.09 3.52 -6.59
C TYR A 163 16.76 3.91 -5.26
N GLY A 164 16.28 3.40 -4.13
CA GLY A 164 16.76 3.78 -2.79
C GLY A 164 18.27 3.61 -2.60
N ILE A 165 18.86 2.52 -3.08
CA ILE A 165 20.30 2.28 -2.96
C ILE A 165 21.11 3.24 -3.85
N GLN A 166 20.60 3.60 -5.02
CA GLN A 166 21.22 4.59 -5.91
C GLN A 166 21.21 5.98 -5.27
N VAL A 167 20.07 6.37 -4.69
CA VAL A 167 19.94 7.62 -3.93
C VAL A 167 20.90 7.65 -2.73
N ALA A 168 21.00 6.54 -2.00
CA ALA A 168 21.95 6.40 -0.89
C ALA A 168 23.41 6.56 -1.34
N LYS A 169 23.77 6.01 -2.51
CA LYS A 169 25.09 6.21 -3.14
C LYS A 169 25.34 7.69 -3.47
N LEU A 170 24.34 8.36 -4.09
CA LEU A 170 24.43 9.79 -4.43
C LEU A 170 24.52 10.67 -3.17
N ALA A 171 23.88 10.28 -2.07
CA ALA A 171 23.96 10.94 -0.78
C ALA A 171 25.32 10.73 -0.06
N GLY A 172 26.22 9.94 -0.65
CA GLY A 172 27.57 9.74 -0.12
C GLY A 172 27.72 8.64 0.93
N LEU A 173 26.80 7.67 0.98
CA LEU A 173 26.99 6.52 1.86
C LEU A 173 28.26 5.73 1.49
N PRO A 174 29.02 5.20 2.47
CA PRO A 174 30.26 4.46 2.20
C PRO A 174 30.05 3.31 1.21
N PRO A 175 31.00 3.10 0.27
CA PRO A 175 30.88 2.05 -0.76
C PRO A 175 30.64 0.64 -0.19
N ALA A 176 31.23 0.31 0.95
CA ALA A 176 31.04 -0.97 1.63
C ALA A 176 29.56 -1.17 2.07
N VAL A 177 28.91 -0.10 2.55
CA VAL A 177 27.49 -0.12 2.94
C VAL A 177 26.61 -0.32 1.71
N ILE A 178 26.89 0.40 0.61
CA ILE A 178 26.18 0.27 -0.66
C ILE A 178 26.29 -1.16 -1.22
N THR A 179 27.49 -1.73 -1.22
CA THR A 179 27.71 -3.12 -1.69
C THR A 179 26.94 -4.12 -0.84
N ARG A 180 26.96 -3.95 0.47
CA ARG A 180 26.19 -4.81 1.39
C ARG A 180 24.69 -4.66 1.20
N ALA A 181 24.19 -3.43 1.05
CA ALA A 181 22.77 -3.15 0.82
C ALA A 181 22.25 -3.84 -0.45
N LYS A 182 23.01 -3.78 -1.56
CA LYS A 182 22.68 -4.50 -2.80
C LYS A 182 22.59 -6.02 -2.59
N SER A 183 23.54 -6.59 -1.85
CA SER A 183 23.52 -8.04 -1.55
C SER A 183 22.32 -8.44 -0.68
N VAL A 184 21.94 -7.61 0.30
CA VAL A 184 20.77 -7.85 1.15
C VAL A 184 19.49 -7.73 0.33
N LEU A 185 19.34 -6.66 -0.47
CA LEU A 185 18.17 -6.44 -1.31
C LEU A 185 17.94 -7.63 -2.27
N ALA A 186 18.98 -8.09 -2.95
CA ALA A 186 18.86 -9.24 -3.84
C ALA A 186 18.37 -10.51 -3.14
N LYS A 187 18.76 -10.73 -1.87
CA LYS A 187 18.27 -11.87 -1.07
C LYS A 187 16.79 -11.71 -0.69
N LEU A 188 16.39 -10.50 -0.28
CA LEU A 188 15.00 -10.20 0.08
C LEU A 188 14.08 -10.35 -1.12
N GLU A 189 14.45 -9.80 -2.27
CA GLU A 189 13.68 -9.93 -3.51
C GLU A 189 13.57 -11.40 -3.99
N ALA A 190 14.61 -12.21 -3.77
CA ALA A 190 14.58 -13.64 -4.11
C ALA A 190 13.62 -14.42 -3.19
N GLN A 191 13.52 -14.05 -1.91
CA GLN A 191 12.59 -14.66 -0.96
C GLN A 191 11.14 -14.24 -1.26
N ASP A 192 10.92 -12.99 -1.60
CA ASP A 192 9.59 -12.43 -1.87
C ASP A 192 8.95 -13.05 -3.13
N ARG A 193 9.72 -13.25 -4.20
CA ARG A 193 9.23 -13.93 -5.42
C ARG A 193 8.71 -15.34 -5.18
N GLY A 194 9.18 -16.02 -4.11
CA GLY A 194 8.72 -17.36 -3.72
C GLY A 194 7.41 -17.37 -2.92
N GLN A 195 7.13 -16.33 -2.16
CA GLN A 195 5.97 -16.24 -1.26
C GLN A 195 4.84 -15.39 -1.84
N THR A 196 5.14 -14.29 -2.49
CA THR A 196 4.15 -13.33 -2.99
C THR A 196 3.32 -13.88 -4.16
N ALA A 197 3.93 -14.71 -5.02
CA ALA A 197 3.21 -15.32 -6.14
C ALA A 197 2.15 -16.35 -5.69
N ARG A 198 2.30 -16.94 -4.49
CA ARG A 198 1.31 -17.86 -3.91
C ARG A 198 0.28 -17.15 -3.03
N ALA A 199 0.68 -16.14 -2.26
CA ALA A 199 -0.22 -15.42 -1.34
C ALA A 199 -1.19 -14.48 -2.05
N LEU A 200 -0.78 -13.83 -3.16
CA LEU A 200 -1.66 -12.94 -3.95
C LEU A 200 -2.68 -13.69 -4.82
N ALA A 201 -2.47 -14.98 -5.07
CA ALA A 201 -3.44 -15.80 -5.82
C ALA A 201 -4.58 -16.33 -4.95
N ASP A 202 -4.35 -16.46 -3.62
CA ASP A 202 -5.29 -17.09 -2.68
C ASP A 202 -6.03 -16.11 -1.76
N ASP A 203 -5.63 -14.83 -1.71
CA ASP A 203 -6.22 -13.89 -0.77
C ASP A 203 -7.12 -12.87 -1.46
N LEU A 204 -8.39 -13.03 -1.22
CA LEU A 204 -9.39 -12.03 -0.89
C LEU A 204 -10.77 -12.38 -1.45
N PRO A 205 -11.72 -12.38 -0.54
CA PRO A 205 -12.68 -11.29 -0.54
C PRO A 205 -12.97 -10.76 0.87
N LEU A 206 -12.40 -9.65 1.25
CA LEU A 206 -12.76 -8.99 2.51
C LEU A 206 -14.06 -8.20 2.44
N PHE A 207 -14.58 -7.95 1.22
CA PHE A 207 -15.88 -7.29 0.99
C PHE A 207 -16.63 -7.86 -0.24
N ALA A 208 -16.65 -9.17 -0.42
CA ALA A 208 -17.64 -9.76 -1.31
C ALA A 208 -18.98 -9.80 -0.56
N VAL A 209 -19.89 -8.91 -0.93
CA VAL A 209 -21.32 -9.19 -0.80
C VAL A 209 -21.53 -10.59 -1.39
N PRO A 210 -22.18 -11.53 -0.69
CA PRO A 210 -22.31 -12.90 -1.18
C PRO A 210 -23.18 -12.91 -2.45
N SER A 211 -22.52 -12.78 -3.60
CA SER A 211 -23.12 -13.20 -4.86
C SER A 211 -23.19 -14.71 -4.81
N ARG A 212 -24.40 -15.21 -4.71
CA ARG A 212 -24.77 -16.61 -4.73
C ARG A 212 -24.48 -17.17 -6.14
N ALA A 213 -23.21 -17.55 -6.34
CA ALA A 213 -22.77 -18.32 -7.50
C ALA A 213 -22.29 -19.68 -7.04
N ALA A 214 -22.82 -20.70 -7.64
CA ALA A 214 -22.73 -22.13 -7.43
C ALA A 214 -21.43 -22.62 -6.80
N ALA A 215 -21.58 -23.31 -5.66
CA ALA A 215 -20.58 -24.21 -5.13
C ALA A 215 -20.33 -25.33 -6.16
N GLU A 216 -19.15 -25.35 -6.75
CA GLU A 216 -18.64 -26.59 -7.34
C GLU A 216 -18.19 -27.49 -6.19
N ASP A 217 -18.84 -28.66 -6.07
CA ASP A 217 -18.54 -29.72 -5.14
C ASP A 217 -17.11 -30.25 -5.36
N LYS A 218 -16.14 -29.69 -4.65
CA LYS A 218 -14.89 -30.39 -4.40
C LYS A 218 -15.10 -31.31 -3.21
N PRO A 219 -14.72 -32.59 -3.30
CA PRO A 219 -14.78 -33.46 -2.13
C PRO A 219 -13.92 -32.87 -1.00
N PRO A 220 -14.41 -32.97 0.27
CA PRO A 220 -13.71 -32.42 1.41
C PRO A 220 -12.30 -33.00 1.53
N SER A 221 -11.31 -32.18 1.81
CA SER A 221 -9.93 -32.63 2.03
C SER A 221 -9.84 -33.43 3.35
N ASP A 222 -8.82 -34.27 3.48
CA ASP A 222 -8.57 -35.05 4.73
C ASP A 222 -8.41 -34.09 5.93
N ALA A 223 -7.91 -32.87 5.71
CA ALA A 223 -7.82 -31.83 6.73
C ALA A 223 -9.21 -31.28 7.15
N ASP A 224 -10.12 -31.11 6.20
CA ASP A 224 -11.49 -30.65 6.48
C ASP A 224 -12.27 -31.73 7.26
N LEU A 225 -12.11 -33.00 6.90
CA LEU A 225 -12.69 -34.12 7.61
C LEU A 225 -12.16 -34.24 9.04
N LEU A 226 -10.89 -33.92 9.27
CA LEU A 226 -10.30 -33.92 10.60
C LEU A 226 -10.86 -32.76 11.46
N VAL A 227 -10.97 -31.57 10.89
CA VAL A 227 -11.54 -30.38 11.57
C VAL A 227 -13.00 -30.64 11.97
N GLU A 228 -13.81 -31.21 11.09
CA GLU A 228 -15.20 -31.55 11.40
C GLU A 228 -15.29 -32.67 12.47
N ALA A 229 -14.42 -33.62 12.44
CA ALA A 229 -14.37 -34.66 13.47
C ALA A 229 -13.98 -34.10 14.86
N VAL A 230 -13.09 -33.10 14.92
CA VAL A 230 -12.73 -32.39 16.17
C VAL A 230 -13.89 -31.54 16.69
N LYS A 231 -14.58 -30.83 15.81
CA LYS A 231 -15.74 -29.99 16.16
C LYS A 231 -16.93 -30.83 16.73
N ALA A 232 -17.06 -32.05 16.27
CA ALA A 232 -18.11 -32.95 16.73
C ALA A 232 -17.86 -33.56 18.11
N LEU A 233 -16.69 -33.36 18.72
CA LEU A 233 -16.39 -33.85 20.06
C LEU A 233 -16.94 -32.89 21.12
N HIS A 234 -17.57 -33.44 22.14
CA HIS A 234 -18.03 -32.72 23.33
C HIS A 234 -17.25 -33.22 24.55
N PRO A 235 -16.03 -32.71 24.83
CA PRO A 235 -15.13 -33.25 25.86
C PRO A 235 -15.74 -33.25 27.26
N ASP A 236 -16.62 -32.28 27.56
CA ASP A 236 -17.25 -32.12 28.85
C ASP A 236 -18.35 -33.20 29.13
N GLU A 237 -18.84 -33.90 28.10
CA GLU A 237 -19.85 -34.95 28.16
C GLU A 237 -19.25 -36.35 28.01
N MET A 238 -17.94 -36.46 27.81
CA MET A 238 -17.24 -37.74 27.55
C MET A 238 -16.62 -38.31 28.83
N SER A 239 -16.71 -39.65 28.99
CA SER A 239 -15.91 -40.32 29.99
C SER A 239 -14.41 -40.34 29.56
N PRO A 240 -13.47 -40.55 30.52
CA PRO A 240 -12.04 -40.63 30.20
C PRO A 240 -11.69 -41.69 29.15
N ARG A 241 -12.42 -42.77 29.08
CA ARG A 241 -12.23 -43.86 28.12
C ARG A 241 -12.70 -43.45 26.72
N GLU A 242 -13.87 -42.82 26.63
CA GLU A 242 -14.40 -42.32 25.35
C GLU A 242 -13.51 -41.21 24.78
N ALA A 243 -12.96 -40.32 25.63
CA ALA A 243 -12.02 -39.29 25.21
C ALA A 243 -10.72 -39.89 24.63
N LEU A 244 -10.20 -40.97 25.24
CA LEU A 244 -9.02 -41.70 24.73
C LEU A 244 -9.31 -42.34 23.39
N ASP A 245 -10.46 -43.01 23.27
CA ASP A 245 -10.89 -43.65 22.02
C ASP A 245 -11.07 -42.62 20.89
N ALA A 246 -11.62 -41.47 21.19
CA ALA A 246 -11.75 -40.33 20.25
C ALA A 246 -10.38 -39.83 19.76
N LEU A 247 -9.39 -39.69 20.66
CA LEU A 247 -8.03 -39.30 20.29
C LEU A 247 -7.37 -40.34 19.36
N TYR A 248 -7.56 -41.66 19.59
CA TYR A 248 -7.07 -42.70 18.68
C TYR A 248 -7.76 -42.64 17.32
N ALA A 249 -9.06 -42.36 17.28
CA ALA A 249 -9.81 -42.20 16.04
C ALA A 249 -9.34 -40.99 15.21
N LEU A 250 -9.08 -39.84 15.86
CA LEU A 250 -8.52 -38.65 15.22
C LEU A 250 -7.10 -38.93 14.68
N ARG A 251 -6.25 -39.62 15.47
CA ARG A 251 -4.89 -39.98 15.05
C ARG A 251 -4.88 -40.89 13.82
N ALA A 252 -5.86 -41.80 13.73
CA ALA A 252 -5.98 -42.72 12.59
C ALA A 252 -6.35 -41.99 11.28
N LYS A 253 -6.93 -40.78 11.35
CA LYS A 253 -7.30 -39.95 10.20
C LYS A 253 -6.15 -39.01 9.74
N LEU A 254 -5.03 -38.97 10.48
CA LEU A 254 -3.85 -38.22 10.03
C LEU A 254 -3.18 -38.93 8.84
N PRO A 255 -2.74 -38.16 7.81
CA PRO A 255 -1.98 -38.74 6.72
C PRO A 255 -0.71 -39.40 7.25
N LYS A 256 -0.45 -40.61 6.83
CA LYS A 256 0.80 -41.32 7.14
C LYS A 256 1.92 -40.58 6.42
N GLY A 257 2.79 -39.90 7.20
CA GLY A 257 3.99 -39.23 6.72
C GLY A 257 5.03 -40.19 6.14
#